data_2e79f0fb7f3d4a8515c9c2ab6626543d
#
_entry.id   2e79f0fb7f3d4a8515c9c2ab6626543d
#
_cell.length_a   1.000
_cell.length_b   1.000
_cell.length_c   1.000
_cell.angle_alpha   90.00
_cell.angle_beta   90.00
_cell.angle_gamma   90.00
#
_symmetry.space_group_name_H-M   'P 1'
#
loop_
_entity.id
_entity.type
_entity.pdbx_description
1 polymer ?
#
loop_
_entity_poly.entity_id
_entity_poly.type
_entity_poly.pdbx_seq_one_letter_code
_entity_poly.pdbx_strand_id
1 'polypeptide(L)'
;MNIYELKQRTNILSQLLEIWEDSVRATHHFLSDAEVNQIKKYVPQALTGVKHLIVAENEIGIPVAFMGTQDHRLEMLFISSKERGK
;
A
#
# COMPACT_ATOMS: atom_id res chain seq x y z
N MET A 1 7.17 -15.93 -2.04
CA MET A 1 6.77 -14.58 -1.60
C MET A 1 7.62 -14.16 -0.41
N ASN A 2 8.17 -12.97 -0.46
CA ASN A 2 8.95 -12.42 0.65
C ASN A 2 8.14 -11.37 1.39
N ILE A 3 8.18 -11.43 2.71
CA ILE A 3 7.51 -10.46 3.56
C ILE A 3 8.55 -9.86 4.48
N TYR A 4 8.63 -8.53 4.52
CA TYR A 4 9.65 -7.86 5.31
C TYR A 4 9.17 -6.50 5.81
N GLU A 5 9.78 -6.02 6.87
CA GLU A 5 9.51 -4.66 7.35
C GLU A 5 10.38 -3.67 6.58
N LEU A 6 9.74 -2.66 6.01
CA LEU A 6 10.43 -1.67 5.18
C LEU A 6 11.04 -0.58 6.06
N LYS A 7 12.36 -0.44 6.01
CA LYS A 7 13.07 0.56 6.80
C LYS A 7 13.25 1.86 6.03
N GLN A 8 13.66 1.78 4.77
CA GLN A 8 13.86 2.96 3.92
C GLN A 8 12.66 3.14 3.02
N ARG A 9 11.68 3.88 3.50
CA ARG A 9 10.36 3.95 2.87
C ARG A 9 10.34 4.74 1.58
N THR A 10 11.28 5.67 1.40
CA THR A 10 11.30 6.51 0.20
C THR A 10 11.70 5.76 -1.07
N ASN A 11 12.43 4.64 -0.94
CA ASN A 11 12.94 3.91 -2.10
C ASN A 11 11.85 3.29 -2.97
N ILE A 12 10.77 2.80 -2.35
CA ILE A 12 9.71 2.14 -3.11
C ILE A 12 8.35 2.81 -2.90
N LEU A 13 8.37 4.06 -2.46
CA LEU A 13 7.14 4.78 -2.14
C LEU A 13 6.20 4.88 -3.34
N SER A 14 6.74 5.14 -4.53
CA SER A 14 5.92 5.21 -5.73
C SER A 14 5.26 3.88 -6.06
N GLN A 15 5.96 2.76 -5.83
CA GLN A 15 5.39 1.43 -6.05
C GLN A 15 4.26 1.15 -5.06
N LEU A 16 4.42 1.57 -3.81
CA LEU A 16 3.37 1.40 -2.81
C LEU A 16 2.16 2.27 -3.12
N LEU A 17 2.39 3.47 -3.66
CA LEU A 17 1.28 4.33 -4.11
C LEU A 17 0.49 3.67 -5.23
N GLU A 18 1.16 2.98 -6.14
CA GLU A 18 0.48 2.26 -7.21
C GLU A 18 -0.39 1.13 -6.66
N ILE A 19 0.11 0.41 -5.67
CA ILE A 19 -0.68 -0.64 -5.00
C ILE A 19 -1.90 -0.02 -4.32
N TRP A 20 -1.70 1.09 -3.64
CA TRP A 20 -2.79 1.78 -2.95
C TRP A 20 -3.88 2.20 -3.95
N GLU A 21 -3.49 2.86 -5.03
CA GLU A 21 -4.45 3.34 -6.01
C GLU A 21 -5.18 2.19 -6.68
N ASP A 22 -4.46 1.15 -7.09
CA ASP A 22 -5.04 -0.03 -7.70
C ASP A 22 -6.05 -0.71 -6.76
N SER A 23 -5.69 -0.85 -5.49
CA SER A 23 -6.55 -1.46 -4.50
C SER A 23 -7.82 -0.63 -4.27
N VAL A 24 -7.67 0.69 -4.14
CA VAL A 24 -8.80 1.58 -3.89
C VAL A 24 -9.75 1.60 -5.07
N ARG A 25 -9.22 1.71 -6.29
CA ARG A 25 -10.06 1.72 -7.49
C ARG A 25 -10.80 0.41 -7.69
N ALA A 26 -10.20 -0.71 -7.26
CA ALA A 26 -10.83 -2.02 -7.39
C ALA A 26 -11.95 -2.23 -6.38
N THR A 27 -11.90 -1.57 -5.21
CA THR A 27 -12.84 -1.83 -4.12
C THR A 27 -13.75 -0.66 -3.78
N HIS A 28 -13.38 0.56 -4.17
CA HIS A 28 -14.14 1.77 -3.82
C HIS A 28 -14.68 2.45 -5.06
N HIS A 29 -15.61 1.78 -5.73
CA HIS A 29 -16.17 2.27 -6.99
C HIS A 29 -16.96 3.56 -6.85
N PHE A 30 -17.35 3.93 -5.64
CA PHE A 30 -18.09 5.15 -5.39
C PHE A 30 -17.21 6.40 -5.39
N LEU A 31 -15.88 6.24 -5.39
CA LEU A 31 -14.97 7.39 -5.43
C LEU A 31 -14.70 7.81 -6.86
N SER A 32 -14.79 9.10 -7.12
CA SER A 32 -14.43 9.66 -8.43
C SER A 32 -12.91 9.75 -8.56
N ASP A 33 -12.44 9.94 -9.81
CA ASP A 33 -11.00 10.14 -10.06
C ASP A 33 -10.46 11.33 -9.26
N ALA A 34 -11.24 12.41 -9.18
CA ALA A 34 -10.81 13.59 -8.42
C ALA A 34 -10.65 13.27 -6.94
N GLU A 35 -11.56 12.49 -6.38
CA GLU A 35 -11.49 12.09 -4.98
C GLU A 35 -10.30 11.18 -4.70
N VAL A 36 -10.05 10.21 -5.58
CA VAL A 36 -8.89 9.32 -5.45
C VAL A 36 -7.60 10.12 -5.49
N ASN A 37 -7.48 11.06 -6.44
CA ASN A 37 -6.29 11.88 -6.56
C ASN A 37 -6.09 12.80 -5.35
N GLN A 38 -7.18 13.28 -4.77
CA GLN A 38 -7.13 14.11 -3.58
C GLN A 38 -6.56 13.32 -2.40
N ILE A 39 -7.06 12.11 -2.18
CA ILE A 39 -6.62 11.25 -1.08
C ILE A 39 -5.18 10.80 -1.32
N LYS A 40 -4.82 10.52 -2.57
CA LYS A 40 -3.49 10.06 -2.95
C LYS A 40 -2.38 11.00 -2.49
N LYS A 41 -2.68 12.30 -2.41
CA LYS A 41 -1.69 13.28 -1.97
C LYS A 41 -1.26 13.08 -0.51
N TYR A 42 -2.11 12.46 0.30
CA TYR A 42 -1.83 12.25 1.71
C TYR A 42 -1.23 10.88 2.02
N VAL A 43 -1.29 9.94 1.06
CA VAL A 43 -0.82 8.58 1.29
C VAL A 43 0.68 8.51 1.59
N PRO A 44 1.57 9.25 0.88
CA PRO A 44 2.99 9.21 1.22
C PRO A 44 3.26 9.59 2.66
N GLN A 45 2.57 10.60 3.16
CA GLN A 45 2.72 11.03 4.54
C GLN A 45 2.29 9.94 5.51
N ALA A 46 1.19 9.25 5.21
CA ALA A 46 0.71 8.15 6.05
C ALA A 46 1.71 6.98 6.04
N LEU A 47 2.27 6.68 4.87
CA LEU A 47 3.23 5.58 4.74
C LEU A 47 4.54 5.86 5.48
N THR A 48 4.95 7.12 5.54
CA THR A 48 6.17 7.48 6.28
C THR A 48 5.91 7.65 7.77
N GLY A 49 4.66 7.89 8.16
CA GLY A 49 4.31 8.15 9.55
C GLY A 49 3.95 6.93 10.37
N VAL A 50 3.55 5.82 9.73
CA VAL A 50 3.17 4.62 10.46
C VAL A 50 4.42 3.95 11.06
N LYS A 51 4.27 3.39 12.26
CA LYS A 51 5.41 2.88 13.01
C LYS A 51 6.08 1.69 12.32
N HIS A 52 5.29 0.73 11.87
CA HIS A 52 5.79 -0.46 11.18
C HIS A 52 5.11 -0.58 9.83
N LEU A 53 5.90 -0.66 8.78
CA LEU A 53 5.40 -0.82 7.41
C LEU A 53 5.94 -2.13 6.86
N ILE A 54 5.05 -3.09 6.64
CA ILE A 54 5.37 -4.43 6.18
C ILE A 54 5.02 -4.53 4.71
N VAL A 55 5.93 -5.06 3.91
CA VAL A 55 5.76 -5.19 2.47
C VAL A 55 5.86 -6.65 2.09
N ALA A 56 4.98 -7.10 1.20
CA ALA A 56 5.05 -8.42 0.60
C ALA A 56 5.44 -8.28 -0.88
N GLU A 57 6.42 -9.05 -1.31
CA GLU A 57 6.90 -9.09 -2.69
C GLU A 57 6.56 -10.42 -3.32
N ASN A 58 6.37 -10.41 -4.64
CA ASN A 58 6.22 -11.66 -5.38
C ASN A 58 7.59 -12.31 -5.61
N GLU A 59 7.62 -13.41 -6.36
CA GLU A 59 8.85 -14.18 -6.57
C GLU A 59 9.94 -13.44 -7.34
N ILE A 60 9.57 -12.42 -8.11
CA ILE A 60 10.53 -11.63 -8.86
C ILE A 60 10.88 -10.31 -8.16
N GLY A 61 10.47 -10.15 -6.89
CA GLY A 61 10.87 -9.01 -6.10
C GLY A 61 10.03 -7.76 -6.29
N ILE A 62 8.83 -7.88 -6.87
CA ILE A 62 7.95 -6.74 -7.07
C ILE A 62 6.96 -6.65 -5.90
N PRO A 63 6.85 -5.49 -5.24
CA PRO A 63 5.86 -5.35 -4.17
C PRO A 63 4.44 -5.56 -4.69
N VAL A 64 3.64 -6.36 -3.97
CA VAL A 64 2.26 -6.66 -4.34
C VAL A 64 1.27 -6.32 -3.23
N ALA A 65 1.77 -6.07 -2.03
CA ALA A 65 0.90 -5.72 -0.90
C ALA A 65 1.72 -4.99 0.15
N PHE A 66 1.04 -4.23 0.98
CA PHE A 66 1.69 -3.63 2.14
C PHE A 66 0.69 -3.48 3.28
N MET A 67 1.23 -3.42 4.50
CA MET A 67 0.45 -3.33 5.71
C MET A 67 1.17 -2.40 6.68
N GLY A 68 0.41 -1.49 7.28
CA GLY A 68 0.94 -0.59 8.31
C GLY A 68 0.37 -0.94 9.67
N THR A 69 1.23 -1.07 10.68
CA THR A 69 0.78 -1.33 12.04
C THR A 69 1.38 -0.32 13.00
N GLN A 70 0.67 -0.07 14.08
CA GLN A 70 1.12 0.84 15.12
C GLN A 70 0.46 0.42 16.44
N ASP A 71 1.28 0.26 17.48
CA ASP A 71 0.80 -0.07 18.83
C ASP A 71 -0.11 -1.31 18.83
N HIS A 72 0.32 -2.35 18.11
CA HIS A 72 -0.39 -3.62 17.97
C HIS A 72 -1.71 -3.52 17.22
N ARG A 73 -1.95 -2.42 16.51
CA ARG A 73 -3.14 -2.24 15.70
C ARG A 73 -2.79 -2.20 14.23
N LEU A 74 -3.64 -2.86 13.43
CA LEU A 74 -3.54 -2.76 11.98
C LEU A 74 -4.15 -1.45 11.54
N GLU A 75 -3.31 -0.54 11.02
CA GLU A 75 -3.78 0.77 10.57
C GLU A 75 -4.16 0.77 9.08
N MET A 76 -3.51 -0.05 8.28
CA MET A 76 -3.79 -0.11 6.85
C MET A 76 -3.35 -1.46 6.28
N LEU A 77 -4.07 -1.91 5.24
CA LEU A 77 -3.73 -3.13 4.50
C LEU A 77 -4.24 -2.96 3.07
N PHE A 78 -3.33 -3.01 2.10
CA PHE A 78 -3.66 -2.88 0.69
C PHE A 78 -2.97 -3.97 -0.11
N ILE A 79 -3.72 -4.60 -1.02
CA ILE A 79 -3.23 -5.70 -1.83
C ILE A 79 -3.52 -5.37 -3.30
N SER A 80 -2.54 -5.56 -4.16
CA SER A 80 -2.71 -5.35 -5.60
C SER A 80 -3.86 -6.22 -6.11
N SER A 81 -4.71 -5.66 -6.95
CA SER A 81 -5.86 -6.38 -7.50
C SER A 81 -5.42 -7.60 -8.31
N LYS A 82 -4.21 -7.57 -8.87
CA LYS A 82 -3.66 -8.69 -9.65
C LYS A 82 -3.36 -9.89 -8.78
N GLU A 83 -3.19 -9.71 -7.48
CA GLU A 83 -2.87 -10.79 -6.56
C GLU A 83 -4.08 -11.30 -5.79
N ARG A 84 -5.21 -10.61 -5.89
CA ARG A 84 -6.42 -11.03 -5.20
C ARG A 84 -7.02 -12.26 -5.86
N GLY A 85 -7.53 -13.17 -5.05
CA GLY A 85 -8.18 -14.37 -5.55
C GLY A 85 -7.24 -15.48 -5.97
N LYS A 86 -5.96 -15.33 -5.69
CA LYS A 86 -4.98 -16.39 -5.94
C LYS A 86 -4.84 -17.33 -4.76
#